data_0c4cd0b8b5ab95e7388dc1f88ad75113
#
_entry.id   0c4cd0b8b5ab95e7388dc1f88ad75113
#
_cell.length_a   1.000
_cell.length_b   1.000
_cell.length_c   1.000
_cell.angle_alpha   90.00
_cell.angle_beta   90.00
_cell.angle_gamma   90.00
#
_symmetry.space_group_name_H-M   'P 1'
#
loop_
_entity.id
_entity.type
_entity.pdbx_description
1 polymer ?
#
loop_
_entity_poly.entity_id
_entity_poly.type
_entity_poly.pdbx_seq_one_letter_code
_entity_poly.pdbx_strand_id
1 'polypeptide(L)'
;MSWIKEGELSLWERFCANILKAGPMPKHIAFIMDGNRRYAKKCQVERQEGHSQGFNKLAETLRWCLNLGVLEVTVYAFSIENFKRSKSEVDGLMDLARQKFSRLMEEQEKLEKHGVCIRVLGDLHLLPLDLQELIAQAVRATKNYNKCFLNVCFAYTSRHEISNAVREMAWGVEQGLLEPSDVSESLLDKCLYTSHSPPPDILIRTSGEVRLSDFLLWQTSHSCLVFQPVLWPEYTFWNLCEAILQFQMNHSMLQQKARDMYAEERRRHQLERDQAAVSQQLLREGLQASGDAQLRRTCLHKLSARREERVQGFLQALELKRADWLAGLGTTSA
;
A
#
# COMPACT_ATOMS: atom_id res chain seq x y z
N MET A 1 25.28 3.03 -0.47
CA MET A 1 24.24 4.01 -0.06
C MET A 1 23.15 3.27 0.68
N SER A 2 22.87 3.68 1.90
CA SER A 2 21.96 2.98 2.83
C SER A 2 20.50 3.28 2.57
N TRP A 3 19.62 2.30 2.78
CA TRP A 3 18.16 2.48 2.83
C TRP A 3 17.73 3.27 4.07
N ILE A 4 18.46 3.12 5.16
CA ILE A 4 18.23 3.82 6.42
C ILE A 4 19.42 4.74 6.66
N LYS A 5 19.20 6.04 6.51
CA LYS A 5 20.14 7.05 6.99
C LYS A 5 19.89 7.25 8.49
N GLU A 6 20.92 6.98 9.29
CA GLU A 6 20.92 7.36 10.71
C GLU A 6 21.29 8.84 10.85
N GLY A 7 20.76 9.48 11.84
CA GLY A 7 21.06 10.86 12.18
C GLY A 7 19.85 11.60 12.72
N GLU A 8 20.11 12.47 13.65
CA GLU A 8 19.09 13.35 14.21
C GLU A 8 18.77 14.50 13.26
N LEU A 9 17.62 15.12 13.48
CA LEU A 9 17.27 16.37 12.85
C LEU A 9 18.19 17.49 13.38
N SER A 10 18.49 18.47 12.54
CA SER A 10 19.15 19.72 12.98
C SER A 10 18.29 20.42 14.05
N LEU A 11 18.88 21.34 14.80
CA LEU A 11 18.16 22.07 15.86
C LEU A 11 16.88 22.74 15.33
N TRP A 12 16.95 23.36 14.15
CA TRP A 12 15.80 24.02 13.52
C TRP A 12 14.75 23.01 13.03
N GLU A 13 15.18 21.92 12.40
CA GLU A 13 14.26 20.86 11.98
C GLU A 13 13.57 20.22 13.18
N ARG A 14 14.31 20.01 14.28
CA ARG A 14 13.74 19.47 15.53
C ARG A 14 12.72 20.43 16.15
N PHE A 15 13.01 21.73 16.18
CA PHE A 15 12.08 22.73 16.66
C PHE A 15 10.78 22.72 15.85
N CYS A 16 10.86 22.75 14.52
CA CYS A 16 9.70 22.68 13.64
C CYS A 16 8.95 21.34 13.76
N ALA A 17 9.68 20.21 13.87
CA ALA A 17 9.08 18.91 14.11
C ALA A 17 8.26 18.87 15.40
N ASN A 18 8.73 19.50 16.48
CA ASN A 18 8.01 19.57 17.75
C ASN A 18 6.74 20.42 17.65
N ILE A 19 6.76 21.51 16.86
CA ILE A 19 5.56 22.30 16.59
C ILE A 19 4.53 21.45 15.81
N LEU A 20 4.96 20.77 14.74
CA LEU A 20 4.08 19.90 13.95
C LEU A 20 3.46 18.79 14.78
N LYS A 21 4.24 18.17 15.67
CA LYS A 21 3.78 17.10 16.57
C LYS A 21 2.76 17.54 17.61
N ALA A 22 2.57 18.83 17.82
CA ALA A 22 1.49 19.35 18.67
C ALA A 22 0.11 19.22 18.01
N GLY A 23 0.06 19.08 16.68
CA GLY A 23 -1.15 18.80 15.91
C GLY A 23 -1.31 17.31 15.54
N PRO A 24 -2.38 16.96 14.80
CA PRO A 24 -2.58 15.61 14.31
C PRO A 24 -1.49 15.23 13.31
N MET A 25 -0.77 14.13 13.59
CA MET A 25 0.29 13.63 12.71
C MET A 25 -0.23 12.51 11.80
N PRO A 26 0.16 12.51 10.51
CA PRO A 26 -0.15 11.41 9.62
C PRO A 26 0.59 10.15 10.08
N LYS A 27 -0.08 9.01 10.02
CA LYS A 27 0.51 7.70 10.33
C LYS A 27 1.06 7.03 9.10
N HIS A 28 0.45 7.25 7.95
CA HIS A 28 0.82 6.67 6.67
C HIS A 28 0.92 7.74 5.57
N ILE A 29 2.09 7.85 4.94
CA ILE A 29 2.33 8.78 3.82
C ILE A 29 2.70 7.99 2.57
N ALA A 30 2.06 8.31 1.45
CA ALA A 30 2.39 7.75 0.14
C ALA A 30 3.10 8.79 -0.74
N PHE A 31 4.11 8.36 -1.51
CA PHE A 31 4.90 9.23 -2.38
C PHE A 31 4.90 8.76 -3.84
N ILE A 32 4.57 9.67 -4.75
CA ILE A 32 4.90 9.57 -6.17
C ILE A 32 6.17 10.39 -6.40
N MET A 33 7.31 9.71 -6.44
CA MET A 33 8.66 10.28 -6.51
C MET A 33 9.00 10.68 -7.95
N ASP A 34 8.34 11.74 -8.44
CA ASP A 34 8.49 12.20 -9.83
C ASP A 34 9.54 13.32 -9.97
N GLY A 35 10.18 13.40 -11.14
CA GLY A 35 11.14 14.45 -11.50
C GLY A 35 12.57 13.98 -11.68
N ASN A 36 12.92 12.71 -11.46
CA ASN A 36 14.30 12.20 -11.57
C ASN A 36 14.93 12.48 -12.95
N ARG A 37 14.20 12.27 -14.04
CA ARG A 37 14.69 12.54 -15.42
C ARG A 37 14.84 14.03 -15.70
N ARG A 38 13.92 14.86 -15.19
CA ARG A 38 13.98 16.32 -15.32
C ARG A 38 15.16 16.88 -14.52
N TYR A 39 15.41 16.33 -13.35
CA TYR A 39 16.59 16.64 -12.54
C TYR A 39 17.88 16.29 -13.27
N ALA A 40 18.01 15.09 -13.81
CA ALA A 40 19.18 14.68 -14.60
C ALA A 40 19.45 15.64 -15.76
N LYS A 41 18.41 16.04 -16.51
CA LYS A 41 18.52 17.03 -17.58
C LYS A 41 18.95 18.41 -17.06
N LYS A 42 18.39 18.87 -15.94
CA LYS A 42 18.72 20.15 -15.29
C LYS A 42 20.19 20.20 -14.86
N CYS A 43 20.68 19.11 -14.28
CA CYS A 43 22.06 19.00 -13.78
C CYS A 43 23.05 18.52 -14.86
N GLN A 44 22.61 18.26 -16.09
CA GLN A 44 23.44 17.76 -17.19
C GLN A 44 24.17 16.44 -16.85
N VAL A 45 23.50 15.55 -16.11
CA VAL A 45 23.99 14.23 -15.76
C VAL A 45 23.17 13.14 -16.47
N GLU A 46 23.69 11.91 -16.45
CA GLU A 46 22.98 10.76 -17.01
C GLU A 46 21.68 10.48 -16.29
N ARG A 47 20.68 9.91 -16.97
CA ARG A 47 19.37 9.56 -16.40
C ARG A 47 19.50 8.61 -15.21
N GLN A 48 20.45 7.67 -15.28
CA GLN A 48 20.73 6.71 -14.21
C GLN A 48 21.20 7.40 -12.93
N GLU A 49 22.04 8.44 -13.06
CA GLU A 49 22.45 9.27 -11.93
C GLU A 49 21.26 9.99 -11.30
N GLY A 50 20.34 10.54 -12.11
CA GLY A 50 19.11 11.14 -11.60
C GLY A 50 18.25 10.16 -10.77
N HIS A 51 18.15 8.91 -11.20
CA HIS A 51 17.45 7.85 -10.44
C HIS A 51 18.21 7.47 -9.16
N SER A 52 19.54 7.42 -9.21
CA SER A 52 20.38 7.16 -8.03
C SER A 52 20.25 8.26 -6.98
N GLN A 53 20.24 9.53 -7.39
CA GLN A 53 20.00 10.68 -6.50
C GLN A 53 18.58 10.64 -5.92
N GLY A 54 17.58 10.25 -6.72
CA GLY A 54 16.21 10.05 -6.25
C GLY A 54 16.11 8.99 -5.15
N PHE A 55 16.87 7.89 -5.27
CA PHE A 55 16.94 6.88 -4.21
C PHE A 55 17.61 7.42 -2.93
N ASN A 56 18.68 8.20 -3.07
CA ASN A 56 19.32 8.85 -1.92
C ASN A 56 18.36 9.77 -1.18
N LYS A 57 17.53 10.47 -1.93
CA LYS A 57 16.50 11.34 -1.38
C LYS A 57 15.41 10.53 -0.66
N LEU A 58 15.05 9.35 -1.16
CA LEU A 58 14.15 8.45 -0.46
C LEU A 58 14.69 8.09 0.93
N ALA A 59 15.95 7.68 1.03
CA ALA A 59 16.56 7.35 2.31
C ALA A 59 16.59 8.54 3.30
N GLU A 60 16.77 9.77 2.80
CA GLU A 60 16.63 10.99 3.62
C GLU A 60 15.20 11.20 4.09
N THR A 61 14.25 11.06 3.18
CA THR A 61 12.83 11.26 3.47
C THR A 61 12.32 10.24 4.49
N LEU A 62 12.74 8.97 4.38
CA LEU A 62 12.43 7.93 5.37
C LEU A 62 12.97 8.30 6.75
N ARG A 63 14.18 8.84 6.85
CA ARG A 63 14.74 9.36 8.11
C ARG A 63 13.88 10.48 8.70
N TRP A 64 13.42 11.42 7.88
CA TRP A 64 12.54 12.49 8.34
C TRP A 64 11.20 11.95 8.83
N CYS A 65 10.61 11.00 8.08
CA CYS A 65 9.36 10.33 8.46
C CYS A 65 9.49 9.64 9.83
N LEU A 66 10.57 8.88 10.04
CA LEU A 66 10.84 8.22 11.33
C LEU A 66 10.96 9.24 12.47
N ASN A 67 11.72 10.33 12.27
CA ASN A 67 11.88 11.38 13.27
C ASN A 67 10.56 12.12 13.57
N LEU A 68 9.65 12.20 12.60
CA LEU A 68 8.34 12.81 12.75
C LEU A 68 7.30 11.87 13.37
N GLY A 69 7.61 10.57 13.51
CA GLY A 69 6.70 9.57 14.07
C GLY A 69 5.69 9.02 13.06
N VAL A 70 6.00 9.12 11.76
CA VAL A 70 5.26 8.44 10.69
C VAL A 70 5.61 6.96 10.73
N LEU A 71 4.58 6.11 10.84
CA LEU A 71 4.76 4.66 11.03
C LEU A 71 4.85 3.88 9.73
N GLU A 72 4.28 4.42 8.66
CA GLU A 72 4.19 3.72 7.39
C GLU A 72 4.44 4.67 6.22
N VAL A 73 5.24 4.20 5.27
CA VAL A 73 5.53 4.94 4.03
C VAL A 73 5.33 4.01 2.85
N THR A 74 4.55 4.46 1.86
CA THR A 74 4.37 3.75 0.58
C THR A 74 4.98 4.57 -0.55
N VAL A 75 5.83 3.96 -1.37
CA VAL A 75 6.54 4.64 -2.45
C VAL A 75 6.24 4.04 -3.81
N TYR A 76 6.01 4.87 -4.82
CA TYR A 76 5.86 4.46 -6.21
C TYR A 76 7.23 4.37 -6.87
N ALA A 77 7.85 3.19 -6.82
CA ALA A 77 9.20 2.97 -7.35
C ALA A 77 9.19 2.67 -8.85
N PHE A 78 8.27 1.80 -9.33
CA PHE A 78 8.20 1.41 -10.74
C PHE A 78 6.76 1.03 -11.15
N SER A 79 6.22 1.74 -12.14
CA SER A 79 4.92 1.45 -12.73
C SER A 79 5.00 0.35 -13.80
N ILE A 80 3.96 -0.46 -13.97
CA ILE A 80 3.80 -1.36 -15.13
C ILE A 80 3.95 -0.57 -16.45
N GLU A 81 3.44 0.66 -16.51
CA GLU A 81 3.58 1.53 -17.67
C GLU A 81 5.04 1.92 -17.98
N ASN A 82 5.95 1.80 -17.01
CA ASN A 82 7.36 2.10 -17.22
C ASN A 82 8.09 1.05 -18.10
N PHE A 83 7.55 -0.16 -18.23
CA PHE A 83 8.07 -1.14 -19.18
C PHE A 83 7.98 -0.69 -20.63
N LYS A 84 7.13 0.31 -20.95
CA LYS A 84 7.03 0.92 -22.29
C LYS A 84 8.18 1.89 -22.63
N ARG A 85 9.07 2.17 -21.66
CA ARG A 85 10.26 3.01 -21.88
C ARG A 85 11.30 2.29 -22.74
N SER A 86 12.36 3.01 -23.13
CA SER A 86 13.46 2.36 -23.84
C SER A 86 14.05 1.20 -23.04
N LYS A 87 14.48 0.14 -23.74
CA LYS A 87 15.07 -1.04 -23.10
C LYS A 87 16.23 -0.66 -22.16
N SER A 88 17.11 0.24 -22.61
CA SER A 88 18.25 0.70 -21.81
C SER A 88 17.84 1.40 -20.51
N GLU A 89 16.75 2.17 -20.52
CA GLU A 89 16.22 2.81 -19.30
C GLU A 89 15.61 1.77 -18.36
N VAL A 90 14.86 0.80 -18.89
CA VAL A 90 14.25 -0.28 -18.10
C VAL A 90 15.35 -1.15 -17.48
N ASP A 91 16.33 -1.60 -18.28
CA ASP A 91 17.45 -2.42 -17.81
C ASP A 91 18.22 -1.69 -16.70
N GLY A 92 18.54 -0.39 -16.90
CA GLY A 92 19.20 0.42 -15.87
C GLY A 92 18.40 0.57 -14.56
N LEU A 93 17.07 0.62 -14.63
CA LEU A 93 16.20 0.65 -13.45
C LEU A 93 16.17 -0.71 -12.73
N MET A 94 16.17 -1.83 -13.49
CA MET A 94 16.27 -3.18 -12.91
C MET A 94 17.63 -3.38 -12.23
N ASP A 95 18.72 -2.93 -12.84
CA ASP A 95 20.06 -2.99 -12.24
C ASP A 95 20.16 -2.16 -10.97
N LEU A 96 19.58 -0.96 -10.97
CA LEU A 96 19.49 -0.13 -9.77
C LEU A 96 18.71 -0.85 -8.67
N ALA A 97 17.58 -1.48 -9.01
CA ALA A 97 16.78 -2.23 -8.04
C ALA A 97 17.57 -3.42 -7.45
N ARG A 98 18.30 -4.21 -8.30
CA ARG A 98 19.18 -5.28 -7.84
C ARG A 98 20.19 -4.78 -6.81
N GLN A 99 20.92 -3.71 -7.15
CA GLN A 99 21.91 -3.11 -6.25
C GLN A 99 21.29 -2.69 -4.91
N LYS A 100 20.06 -2.13 -4.95
CA LYS A 100 19.41 -1.63 -3.75
C LYS A 100 18.87 -2.75 -2.87
N PHE A 101 18.24 -3.78 -3.44
CA PHE A 101 17.78 -4.93 -2.66
C PHE A 101 18.91 -5.78 -2.12
N SER A 102 19.99 -6.00 -2.89
CA SER A 102 21.21 -6.68 -2.38
C SER A 102 21.78 -5.92 -1.17
N ARG A 103 21.91 -4.60 -1.28
CA ARG A 103 22.44 -3.79 -0.19
C ARG A 103 21.54 -3.76 1.04
N LEU A 104 20.24 -3.88 0.85
CA LEU A 104 19.30 -3.96 1.95
C LEU A 104 19.57 -5.18 2.83
N MET A 105 19.94 -6.31 2.22
CA MET A 105 20.33 -7.53 2.94
C MET A 105 21.63 -7.36 3.72
N GLU A 106 22.58 -6.56 3.22
CA GLU A 106 23.81 -6.21 3.94
C GLU A 106 23.52 -5.32 5.16
N GLU A 107 22.43 -4.58 5.17
CA GLU A 107 22.04 -3.64 6.23
C GLU A 107 20.96 -4.21 7.17
N GLN A 108 20.81 -5.53 7.24
CA GLN A 108 19.77 -6.20 8.03
C GLN A 108 19.79 -5.78 9.51
N GLU A 109 20.97 -5.62 10.13
CA GLU A 109 21.10 -5.16 11.52
C GLU A 109 20.44 -3.79 11.77
N LYS A 110 20.54 -2.87 10.79
CA LYS A 110 19.89 -1.56 10.90
C LYS A 110 18.38 -1.67 10.77
N LEU A 111 17.87 -2.54 9.88
CA LEU A 111 16.45 -2.80 9.72
C LEU A 111 15.87 -3.39 11.00
N GLU A 112 16.57 -4.32 11.63
CA GLU A 112 16.18 -4.93 12.89
C GLU A 112 16.17 -3.90 14.03
N LYS A 113 17.24 -3.12 14.19
CA LYS A 113 17.36 -2.05 15.20
C LYS A 113 16.16 -1.09 15.14
N HIS A 114 15.76 -0.68 13.94
CA HIS A 114 14.64 0.22 13.73
C HIS A 114 13.29 -0.50 13.60
N GLY A 115 13.29 -1.83 13.53
CA GLY A 115 12.10 -2.66 13.39
C GLY A 115 11.32 -2.39 12.09
N VAL A 116 12.04 -2.18 10.97
CA VAL A 116 11.45 -1.82 9.67
C VAL A 116 11.06 -3.07 8.91
N CYS A 117 9.77 -3.26 8.68
CA CYS A 117 9.22 -4.28 7.79
C CYS A 117 9.13 -3.74 6.36
N ILE A 118 9.67 -4.46 5.40
CA ILE A 118 9.62 -4.12 3.98
C ILE A 118 8.60 -5.01 3.28
N ARG A 119 7.69 -4.38 2.53
CA ARG A 119 6.73 -5.04 1.66
C ARG A 119 6.93 -4.55 0.24
N VAL A 120 6.85 -5.45 -0.73
CA VAL A 120 6.93 -5.08 -2.15
C VAL A 120 5.58 -5.43 -2.79
N LEU A 121 4.94 -4.44 -3.37
CA LEU A 121 3.56 -4.48 -3.85
C LEU A 121 3.55 -4.31 -5.37
N GLY A 122 2.95 -5.26 -6.09
CA GLY A 122 2.83 -5.21 -7.54
C GLY A 122 2.85 -6.59 -8.20
N ASP A 123 2.89 -6.63 -9.51
CA ASP A 123 3.01 -7.85 -10.29
C ASP A 123 4.49 -8.24 -10.46
N LEU A 124 5.01 -8.94 -9.46
CA LEU A 124 6.42 -9.34 -9.44
C LEU A 124 6.76 -10.35 -10.55
N HIS A 125 5.77 -11.06 -11.13
CA HIS A 125 5.99 -11.97 -12.27
C HIS A 125 6.52 -11.26 -13.53
N LEU A 126 6.31 -9.94 -13.64
CA LEU A 126 6.83 -9.12 -14.74
C LEU A 126 8.32 -8.81 -14.62
N LEU A 127 8.93 -9.10 -13.47
CA LEU A 127 10.33 -8.79 -13.17
C LEU A 127 11.25 -9.95 -13.58
N PRO A 128 12.55 -9.68 -13.84
CA PRO A 128 13.56 -10.73 -13.98
C PRO A 128 13.61 -11.61 -12.73
N LEU A 129 13.82 -12.93 -12.92
CA LEU A 129 13.76 -13.92 -11.84
C LEU A 129 14.72 -13.61 -10.69
N ASP A 130 15.96 -13.25 -11.00
CA ASP A 130 16.97 -12.86 -10.03
C ASP A 130 16.53 -11.69 -9.13
N LEU A 131 15.81 -10.71 -9.70
CA LEU A 131 15.25 -9.61 -8.93
C LEU A 131 14.05 -10.06 -8.06
N GLN A 132 13.22 -10.97 -8.58
CA GLN A 132 12.14 -11.58 -7.78
C GLN A 132 12.72 -12.29 -6.55
N GLU A 133 13.81 -13.04 -6.70
CA GLU A 133 14.49 -13.75 -5.61
C GLU A 133 15.04 -12.78 -4.55
N LEU A 134 15.72 -11.70 -4.98
CA LEU A 134 16.22 -10.67 -4.07
C LEU A 134 15.09 -9.99 -3.30
N ILE A 135 13.98 -9.67 -3.96
CA ILE A 135 12.79 -9.11 -3.34
C ILE A 135 12.21 -10.09 -2.31
N ALA A 136 12.06 -11.36 -2.67
CA ALA A 136 11.54 -12.38 -1.78
C ALA A 136 12.42 -12.56 -0.53
N GLN A 137 13.75 -12.50 -0.67
CA GLN A 137 14.69 -12.53 0.45
C GLN A 137 14.48 -11.33 1.37
N ALA A 138 14.39 -10.12 0.83
CA ALA A 138 14.20 -8.89 1.60
C ALA A 138 12.88 -8.90 2.39
N VAL A 139 11.78 -9.31 1.75
CA VAL A 139 10.47 -9.41 2.39
C VAL A 139 10.49 -10.44 3.52
N ARG A 140 11.07 -11.64 3.29
CA ARG A 140 11.17 -12.68 4.31
C ARG A 140 12.03 -12.27 5.50
N ALA A 141 13.19 -11.64 5.24
CA ALA A 141 14.11 -11.20 6.29
C ALA A 141 13.51 -10.16 7.23
N THR A 142 12.56 -9.36 6.75
CA THR A 142 11.96 -8.25 7.52
C THR A 142 10.53 -8.52 7.98
N LYS A 143 9.94 -9.67 7.65
CA LYS A 143 8.54 -10.00 7.90
C LYS A 143 8.11 -9.86 9.37
N ASN A 144 9.01 -10.16 10.30
CA ASN A 144 8.71 -10.16 11.73
C ASN A 144 8.90 -8.79 12.40
N TYR A 145 9.39 -7.79 11.67
CA TYR A 145 9.54 -6.44 12.19
C TYR A 145 8.20 -5.71 12.10
N ASN A 146 7.87 -4.91 13.12
CA ASN A 146 6.53 -4.34 13.27
C ASN A 146 6.49 -2.91 13.81
N LYS A 147 7.64 -2.22 13.88
CA LYS A 147 7.66 -0.82 14.37
C LYS A 147 7.35 0.17 13.26
N CYS A 148 7.90 -0.04 12.07
CA CYS A 148 7.71 0.81 10.90
C CYS A 148 7.55 -0.05 9.66
N PHE A 149 6.82 0.47 8.67
CA PHE A 149 6.53 -0.25 7.43
C PHE A 149 6.95 0.57 6.21
N LEU A 150 7.69 -0.05 5.31
CA LEU A 150 8.01 0.50 4.00
C LEU A 150 7.39 -0.37 2.92
N ASN A 151 6.40 0.16 2.23
CA ASN A 151 5.76 -0.47 1.09
C ASN A 151 6.39 0.09 -0.20
N VAL A 152 6.99 -0.77 -1.01
CA VAL A 152 7.61 -0.42 -2.28
C VAL A 152 6.71 -0.92 -3.41
N CYS A 153 5.98 -0.02 -4.07
CA CYS A 153 5.18 -0.36 -5.25
C CYS A 153 6.10 -0.52 -6.47
N PHE A 154 6.31 -1.77 -6.90
CA PHE A 154 7.20 -2.14 -7.98
C PHE A 154 6.48 -3.03 -8.99
N ALA A 155 6.56 -2.72 -10.28
CA ALA A 155 5.69 -3.27 -11.31
C ALA A 155 4.19 -3.15 -10.91
N TYR A 156 3.79 -1.98 -10.46
CA TYR A 156 2.50 -1.70 -9.86
C TYR A 156 1.68 -0.74 -10.72
N THR A 157 0.39 -0.99 -10.82
CA THR A 157 -0.66 0.00 -11.12
C THR A 157 -1.91 -0.35 -10.31
N SER A 158 -2.70 0.65 -9.93
CA SER A 158 -3.91 0.43 -9.14
C SER A 158 -4.96 -0.39 -9.87
N ARG A 159 -5.14 -0.17 -11.19
CA ARG A 159 -6.06 -0.97 -12.00
C ARG A 159 -5.64 -2.43 -12.06
N HIS A 160 -4.33 -2.72 -12.15
CA HIS A 160 -3.82 -4.09 -12.10
C HIS A 160 -4.08 -4.72 -10.73
N GLU A 161 -3.81 -4.01 -9.64
CA GLU A 161 -4.07 -4.46 -8.27
C GLU A 161 -5.54 -4.85 -8.08
N ILE A 162 -6.47 -3.95 -8.47
CA ILE A 162 -7.92 -4.19 -8.38
C ILE A 162 -8.32 -5.41 -9.23
N SER A 163 -7.85 -5.47 -10.48
CA SER A 163 -8.14 -6.61 -11.37
C SER A 163 -7.60 -7.93 -10.81
N ASN A 164 -6.43 -7.90 -10.17
CA ASN A 164 -5.87 -9.07 -9.51
C ASN A 164 -6.70 -9.50 -8.30
N ALA A 165 -7.12 -8.56 -7.46
CA ALA A 165 -7.98 -8.85 -6.31
C ALA A 165 -9.32 -9.48 -6.75
N VAL A 166 -9.91 -9.00 -7.85
CA VAL A 166 -11.11 -9.61 -8.44
C VAL A 166 -10.84 -11.03 -8.92
N ARG A 167 -9.70 -11.31 -9.59
CA ARG A 167 -9.32 -12.66 -10.01
C ARG A 167 -9.11 -13.59 -8.82
N GLU A 168 -8.52 -13.12 -7.75
CA GLU A 168 -8.33 -13.90 -6.52
C GLU A 168 -9.66 -14.25 -5.86
N MET A 169 -10.62 -13.33 -5.79
CA MET A 169 -11.98 -13.63 -5.31
C MET A 169 -12.69 -14.62 -6.22
N ALA A 170 -12.57 -14.50 -7.55
CA ALA A 170 -13.13 -15.45 -8.51
C ALA A 170 -12.52 -16.86 -8.33
N TRP A 171 -11.21 -16.95 -8.12
CA TRP A 171 -10.54 -18.18 -7.76
C TRP A 171 -11.09 -18.78 -6.45
N GLY A 172 -11.36 -17.95 -5.44
CA GLY A 172 -11.97 -18.42 -4.18
C GLY A 172 -13.36 -19.01 -4.38
N VAL A 173 -14.16 -18.43 -5.28
CA VAL A 173 -15.48 -18.99 -5.65
C VAL A 173 -15.33 -20.30 -6.45
N GLU A 174 -14.40 -20.35 -7.40
CA GLU A 174 -14.12 -21.57 -8.19
C GLU A 174 -13.64 -22.75 -7.32
N GLN A 175 -12.84 -22.46 -6.28
CA GLN A 175 -12.38 -23.47 -5.32
C GLN A 175 -13.43 -23.84 -4.25
N GLY A 176 -14.62 -23.24 -4.28
CA GLY A 176 -15.67 -23.46 -3.27
C GLY A 176 -15.35 -22.89 -1.89
N LEU A 177 -14.33 -22.03 -1.78
CA LEU A 177 -13.96 -21.32 -0.53
C LEU A 177 -14.89 -20.13 -0.26
N LEU A 178 -15.49 -19.58 -1.30
CA LEU A 178 -16.44 -18.46 -1.24
C LEU A 178 -17.72 -18.81 -1.99
N GLU A 179 -18.82 -18.21 -1.56
CA GLU A 179 -20.03 -18.12 -2.37
C GLU A 179 -20.02 -16.79 -3.17
N PRO A 180 -20.67 -16.73 -4.35
CA PRO A 180 -20.79 -15.47 -5.11
C PRO A 180 -21.38 -14.31 -4.29
N SER A 181 -22.25 -14.62 -3.31
CA SER A 181 -22.85 -13.66 -2.39
C SER A 181 -21.87 -13.07 -1.37
N ASP A 182 -20.70 -13.70 -1.17
CA ASP A 182 -19.64 -13.21 -0.26
C ASP A 182 -18.79 -12.11 -0.90
N VAL A 183 -18.84 -11.99 -2.24
CA VAL A 183 -18.08 -10.95 -2.99
C VAL A 183 -18.62 -9.58 -2.64
N SER A 184 -17.76 -8.74 -2.07
CA SER A 184 -18.10 -7.40 -1.59
C SER A 184 -16.90 -6.46 -1.68
N GLU A 185 -17.13 -5.15 -1.57
CA GLU A 185 -16.05 -4.16 -1.45
C GLU A 185 -15.14 -4.43 -0.25
N SER A 186 -15.71 -4.85 0.88
CA SER A 186 -14.95 -5.21 2.07
C SER A 186 -14.03 -6.41 1.85
N LEU A 187 -14.46 -7.39 1.03
CA LEU A 187 -13.62 -8.51 0.65
C LEU A 187 -12.54 -8.06 -0.35
N LEU A 188 -12.89 -7.17 -1.30
CA LEU A 188 -11.94 -6.60 -2.24
C LEU A 188 -10.79 -5.89 -1.50
N ASP A 189 -11.10 -5.07 -0.50
CA ASP A 189 -10.08 -4.40 0.35
C ASP A 189 -9.07 -5.41 0.94
N LYS A 190 -9.57 -6.56 1.40
CA LYS A 190 -8.74 -7.62 2.01
C LYS A 190 -7.92 -8.41 0.98
N CYS A 191 -8.27 -8.34 -0.31
CA CYS A 191 -7.54 -9.00 -1.39
C CYS A 191 -6.51 -8.10 -2.09
N LEU A 192 -6.53 -6.79 -1.87
CA LEU A 192 -5.55 -5.86 -2.44
C LEU A 192 -4.12 -6.18 -1.96
N TYR A 193 -3.11 -5.79 -2.73
CA TYR A 193 -1.71 -5.89 -2.29
C TYR A 193 -1.45 -5.08 -1.02
N THR A 194 -2.21 -4.01 -0.83
CA THR A 194 -2.14 -3.09 0.31
C THR A 194 -2.99 -3.53 1.52
N SER A 195 -3.58 -4.73 1.51
CA SER A 195 -4.52 -5.22 2.54
C SER A 195 -4.00 -5.18 3.98
N HIS A 196 -2.67 -5.23 4.15
CA HIS A 196 -2.01 -5.16 5.47
C HIS A 196 -1.67 -3.73 5.92
N SER A 197 -2.04 -2.73 5.14
CA SER A 197 -1.74 -1.32 5.38
C SER A 197 -3.04 -0.52 5.55
N PRO A 198 -3.09 0.44 6.47
CA PRO A 198 -4.19 1.41 6.48
C PRO A 198 -4.12 2.28 5.21
N PRO A 199 -5.23 2.86 4.76
CA PRO A 199 -5.20 3.86 3.69
C PRO A 199 -4.24 5.00 4.02
N PRO A 200 -3.52 5.57 3.05
CA PRO A 200 -2.63 6.71 3.29
C PRO A 200 -3.40 7.92 3.83
N ASP A 201 -2.85 8.61 4.81
CA ASP A 201 -3.37 9.89 5.28
C ASP A 201 -3.04 11.00 4.29
N ILE A 202 -1.84 10.94 3.71
CA ILE A 202 -1.36 11.90 2.72
C ILE A 202 -0.79 11.13 1.53
N LEU A 203 -1.11 11.60 0.31
CA LEU A 203 -0.39 11.24 -0.90
C LEU A 203 0.31 12.48 -1.43
N ILE A 204 1.64 12.41 -1.55
CA ILE A 204 2.49 13.50 -2.04
C ILE A 204 2.99 13.15 -3.44
N ARG A 205 2.78 14.04 -4.41
CA ARG A 205 3.42 13.95 -5.72
C ARG A 205 4.30 15.17 -5.97
N THR A 206 5.55 14.91 -6.30
CA THR A 206 6.54 15.93 -6.66
C THR A 206 6.50 16.27 -8.15
N SER A 207 7.22 17.32 -8.55
CA SER A 207 7.48 17.74 -9.94
C SER A 207 6.37 18.52 -10.65
N GLY A 208 5.36 19.02 -9.92
CA GLY A 208 4.31 19.88 -10.49
C GLY A 208 3.23 19.15 -11.29
N GLU A 209 3.25 17.81 -11.32
CA GLU A 209 2.21 17.02 -11.98
C GLU A 209 1.03 16.78 -11.03
N VAL A 210 -0.20 17.07 -11.49
CA VAL A 210 -1.43 17.04 -10.67
C VAL A 210 -2.32 15.82 -10.96
N ARG A 211 -1.72 14.67 -11.23
CA ARG A 211 -2.43 13.40 -11.50
C ARG A 211 -1.83 12.27 -10.68
N LEU A 212 -2.60 11.20 -10.44
CA LEU A 212 -2.18 10.06 -9.63
C LEU A 212 -1.43 8.99 -10.43
N SER A 213 -1.44 9.01 -11.75
CA SER A 213 -0.74 8.06 -12.63
C SER A 213 -1.01 6.59 -12.27
N ASP A 214 -2.26 6.27 -11.99
CA ASP A 214 -2.71 4.93 -11.65
C ASP A 214 -2.06 4.36 -10.37
N PHE A 215 -1.80 5.25 -9.39
CA PHE A 215 -1.20 4.90 -8.11
C PHE A 215 -2.21 5.02 -6.97
N LEU A 216 -2.43 3.94 -6.24
CA LEU A 216 -3.29 3.85 -5.05
C LEU A 216 -4.68 4.50 -5.23
N LEU A 217 -5.33 4.35 -6.40
CA LEU A 217 -6.61 5.02 -6.70
C LEU A 217 -7.71 4.59 -5.72
N TRP A 218 -7.73 3.33 -5.33
CA TRP A 218 -8.69 2.78 -4.37
C TRP A 218 -8.45 3.32 -2.97
N GLN A 219 -7.20 3.29 -2.52
CA GLN A 219 -6.80 3.59 -1.15
C GLN A 219 -6.82 5.08 -0.82
N THR A 220 -6.74 5.95 -1.84
CA THR A 220 -6.61 7.41 -1.65
C THR A 220 -7.91 8.19 -1.75
N SER A 221 -9.06 7.52 -1.79
CA SER A 221 -10.38 8.17 -1.89
C SER A 221 -10.65 9.19 -0.78
N HIS A 222 -10.02 9.04 0.38
CA HIS A 222 -10.15 9.95 1.53
C HIS A 222 -8.80 10.52 2.01
N SER A 223 -7.75 10.43 1.20
CA SER A 223 -6.42 10.94 1.53
C SER A 223 -6.30 12.43 1.23
N CYS A 224 -5.46 13.12 1.98
CA CYS A 224 -5.01 14.47 1.61
C CYS A 224 -4.06 14.37 0.42
N LEU A 225 -4.42 14.96 -0.73
CA LEU A 225 -3.59 14.96 -1.93
C LEU A 225 -2.75 16.24 -1.96
N VAL A 226 -1.44 16.10 -1.99
CA VAL A 226 -0.49 17.22 -1.98
C VAL A 226 0.39 17.17 -3.23
N PHE A 227 0.29 18.18 -4.07
CA PHE A 227 1.08 18.30 -5.30
C PHE A 227 2.09 19.44 -5.13
N GLN A 228 3.38 19.10 -5.27
CA GLN A 228 4.47 20.06 -5.07
C GLN A 228 5.31 20.23 -6.34
N PRO A 229 5.75 21.46 -6.68
CA PRO A 229 6.49 21.72 -7.92
C PRO A 229 7.94 21.21 -7.87
N VAL A 230 8.49 20.97 -6.69
CA VAL A 230 9.87 20.52 -6.48
C VAL A 230 10.14 19.17 -7.16
N LEU A 231 11.29 19.00 -7.80
CA LEU A 231 11.72 17.72 -8.35
C LEU A 231 12.13 16.77 -7.21
N TRP A 232 11.83 15.48 -7.33
CA TRP A 232 12.08 14.52 -6.24
C TRP A 232 13.50 14.54 -5.68
N PRO A 233 14.60 14.56 -6.46
CA PRO A 233 15.95 14.64 -5.90
C PRO A 233 16.25 15.93 -5.12
N GLU A 234 15.48 16.98 -5.36
CA GLU A 234 15.59 18.29 -4.66
C GLU A 234 14.64 18.41 -3.47
N TYR A 235 13.87 17.37 -3.16
CA TYR A 235 12.92 17.36 -2.05
C TYR A 235 13.61 17.62 -0.71
N THR A 236 13.00 18.42 0.15
CA THR A 236 13.59 18.87 1.42
C THR A 236 12.67 18.52 2.61
N PHE A 237 13.24 18.57 3.81
CA PHE A 237 12.46 18.47 5.05
C PHE A 237 11.31 19.49 5.10
N TRP A 238 11.53 20.69 4.57
CA TRP A 238 10.53 21.77 4.57
C TRP A 238 9.34 21.45 3.65
N ASN A 239 9.57 20.78 2.54
CA ASN A 239 8.50 20.32 1.66
C ASN A 239 7.63 19.27 2.37
N LEU A 240 8.26 18.38 3.17
CA LEU A 240 7.52 17.43 3.98
C LEU A 240 6.71 18.11 5.07
N CYS A 241 7.30 19.10 5.76
CA CYS A 241 6.59 19.92 6.75
C CYS A 241 5.38 20.64 6.15
N GLU A 242 5.52 21.23 4.96
CA GLU A 242 4.42 21.87 4.23
C GLU A 242 3.29 20.89 3.96
N ALA A 243 3.60 19.67 3.48
CA ALA A 243 2.59 18.64 3.23
C ALA A 243 1.86 18.23 4.52
N ILE A 244 2.59 18.09 5.64
CA ILE A 244 1.99 17.78 6.93
C ILE A 244 1.10 18.92 7.42
N LEU A 245 1.52 20.18 7.26
CA LEU A 245 0.68 21.34 7.60
C LEU A 245 -0.61 21.39 6.77
N GLN A 246 -0.52 21.11 5.47
CA GLN A 246 -1.72 21.00 4.62
C GLN A 246 -2.66 19.90 5.10
N PHE A 247 -2.13 18.74 5.50
CA PHE A 247 -2.90 17.68 6.13
C PHE A 247 -3.55 18.15 7.43
N GLN A 248 -2.81 18.79 8.33
CA GLN A 248 -3.33 19.29 9.60
C GLN A 248 -4.46 20.31 9.42
N MET A 249 -4.33 21.21 8.45
CA MET A 249 -5.38 22.20 8.14
C MET A 249 -6.66 21.55 7.59
N ASN A 250 -6.52 20.42 6.87
CA ASN A 250 -7.64 19.68 6.29
C ASN A 250 -8.11 18.51 7.17
N HIS A 251 -7.38 18.19 8.24
CA HIS A 251 -7.68 17.10 9.16
C HIS A 251 -8.82 17.43 10.12
N SER A 252 -9.59 18.45 9.82
CA SER A 252 -10.80 18.72 10.59
C SER A 252 -11.66 17.45 10.66
N MET A 253 -12.55 17.38 11.66
CA MET A 253 -13.49 16.27 11.91
C MET A 253 -14.23 15.74 10.66
N LEU A 254 -14.16 16.45 9.54
CA LEU A 254 -14.75 16.06 8.25
C LEU A 254 -14.06 14.83 7.61
N GLN A 255 -12.74 14.69 7.69
CA GLN A 255 -12.07 13.52 7.09
C GLN A 255 -12.36 12.24 7.89
N GLN A 256 -12.36 12.32 9.21
CA GLN A 256 -12.71 11.17 10.05
C GLN A 256 -14.19 10.83 9.90
N LYS A 257 -15.07 11.83 9.91
CA LYS A 257 -16.51 11.64 9.66
C LYS A 257 -16.79 11.05 8.28
N ALA A 258 -16.07 11.49 7.23
CA ALA A 258 -16.25 10.93 5.88
C ALA A 258 -15.84 9.44 5.81
N ARG A 259 -14.71 9.07 6.45
CA ARG A 259 -14.29 7.66 6.55
C ARG A 259 -15.28 6.81 7.34
N ASP A 260 -15.76 7.32 8.48
CA ASP A 260 -16.74 6.63 9.33
C ASP A 260 -18.07 6.47 8.61
N MET A 261 -18.56 7.51 7.94
CA MET A 261 -19.79 7.46 7.13
C MET A 261 -19.69 6.43 6.01
N TYR A 262 -18.56 6.38 5.29
CA TYR A 262 -18.35 5.41 4.21
C TYR A 262 -18.29 3.96 4.73
N ALA A 263 -17.65 3.75 5.87
CA ALA A 263 -17.62 2.44 6.53
C ALA A 263 -19.03 2.01 6.99
N GLU A 264 -19.83 2.94 7.50
CA GLU A 264 -21.20 2.68 7.93
C GLU A 264 -22.13 2.42 6.74
N GLU A 265 -21.98 3.16 5.64
CA GLU A 265 -22.71 2.94 4.40
C GLU A 265 -22.45 1.54 3.84
N ARG A 266 -21.18 1.09 3.80
CA ARG A 266 -20.84 -0.27 3.37
C ARG A 266 -21.47 -1.33 4.27
N ARG A 267 -21.49 -1.12 5.59
CA ARG A 267 -22.14 -2.04 6.54
C ARG A 267 -23.65 -2.09 6.28
N ARG A 268 -24.27 -0.96 6.03
CA ARG A 268 -25.71 -0.88 5.71
C ARG A 268 -26.04 -1.63 4.43
N HIS A 269 -25.29 -1.40 3.34
CA HIS A 269 -25.49 -2.12 2.07
C HIS A 269 -25.32 -3.63 2.24
N GLN A 270 -24.33 -4.06 3.05
CA GLN A 270 -24.17 -5.48 3.31
C GLN A 270 -25.36 -6.04 4.09
N LEU A 271 -25.84 -5.34 5.10
CA LEU A 271 -27.01 -5.76 5.87
C LEU A 271 -28.28 -5.84 5.02
N GLU A 272 -28.50 -4.89 4.11
CA GLU A 272 -29.62 -4.90 3.17
C GLU A 272 -29.57 -6.12 2.24
N ARG A 273 -28.39 -6.46 1.70
CA ARG A 273 -28.19 -7.69 0.91
C ARG A 273 -28.48 -8.93 1.71
N ASP A 274 -28.03 -9.02 2.95
CA ASP A 274 -28.26 -10.16 3.84
C ASP A 274 -29.75 -10.31 4.17
N GLN A 275 -30.44 -9.20 4.42
CA GLN A 275 -31.88 -9.21 4.65
C GLN A 275 -32.65 -9.68 3.42
N ALA A 276 -32.24 -9.27 2.21
CA ALA A 276 -32.84 -9.72 0.97
C ALA A 276 -32.61 -11.24 0.75
N ALA A 277 -31.38 -11.73 1.00
CA ALA A 277 -31.06 -13.14 0.88
C ALA A 277 -31.87 -14.02 1.85
N VAL A 278 -31.97 -13.62 3.11
CA VAL A 278 -32.80 -14.32 4.12
C VAL A 278 -34.26 -14.28 3.75
N SER A 279 -34.79 -13.16 3.26
CA SER A 279 -36.17 -13.06 2.82
C SER A 279 -36.47 -13.99 1.65
N GLN A 280 -35.57 -14.10 0.67
CA GLN A 280 -35.72 -15.05 -0.43
C GLN A 280 -35.66 -16.52 0.05
N GLN A 281 -34.79 -16.83 1.00
CA GLN A 281 -34.70 -18.17 1.56
C GLN A 281 -35.99 -18.56 2.28
N LEU A 282 -36.51 -17.70 3.15
CA LEU A 282 -37.75 -17.94 3.88
C LEU A 282 -38.97 -18.14 2.93
N LEU A 283 -39.02 -17.35 1.85
CA LEU A 283 -40.06 -17.52 0.82
C LEU A 283 -39.97 -18.87 0.11
N ARG A 284 -38.75 -19.36 -0.21
CA ARG A 284 -38.55 -20.71 -0.81
C ARG A 284 -38.95 -21.83 0.14
N GLU A 285 -38.80 -21.64 1.44
CA GLU A 285 -39.18 -22.58 2.49
C GLU A 285 -40.70 -22.51 2.84
N GLY A 286 -41.49 -21.68 2.13
CA GLY A 286 -42.94 -21.54 2.33
C GLY A 286 -43.33 -20.80 3.61
N LEU A 287 -42.35 -20.13 4.27
CA LEU A 287 -42.57 -19.36 5.45
C LEU A 287 -42.97 -17.93 5.11
N GLN A 288 -44.08 -17.43 5.67
CA GLN A 288 -44.47 -16.04 5.43
C GLN A 288 -43.44 -15.07 5.98
N ALA A 289 -42.92 -14.23 5.11
CA ALA A 289 -41.87 -13.27 5.42
C ALA A 289 -42.25 -12.20 6.48
N SER A 290 -43.48 -12.17 6.94
CA SER A 290 -44.00 -11.16 7.87
C SER A 290 -44.18 -11.59 9.32
N GLY A 291 -43.96 -12.88 9.65
CA GLY A 291 -44.48 -13.43 10.92
C GLY A 291 -43.53 -13.48 12.10
N ASP A 292 -42.22 -13.70 11.91
CA ASP A 292 -41.33 -13.94 13.05
C ASP A 292 -40.01 -13.16 12.94
N ALA A 293 -39.96 -12.00 13.62
CA ALA A 293 -38.78 -11.15 13.71
C ALA A 293 -37.60 -11.89 14.39
N GLN A 294 -37.86 -12.82 15.29
CA GLN A 294 -36.84 -13.61 15.98
C GLN A 294 -36.22 -14.64 15.02
N LEU A 295 -37.03 -15.30 14.21
CA LEU A 295 -36.56 -16.26 13.21
C LEU A 295 -35.64 -15.54 12.17
N ARG A 296 -36.07 -14.37 11.69
CA ARG A 296 -35.26 -13.55 10.77
C ARG A 296 -33.93 -13.15 11.38
N ARG A 297 -33.89 -12.69 12.63
CA ARG A 297 -32.64 -12.35 13.34
C ARG A 297 -31.73 -13.57 13.44
N THR A 298 -32.29 -14.71 13.79
CA THR A 298 -31.51 -15.97 13.90
C THR A 298 -30.95 -16.39 12.55
N CYS A 299 -31.72 -16.30 11.46
CA CYS A 299 -31.26 -16.60 10.12
C CYS A 299 -30.15 -15.64 9.66
N LEU A 300 -30.32 -14.33 9.88
CA LEU A 300 -29.31 -13.31 9.60
C LEU A 300 -28.00 -13.58 10.34
N HIS A 301 -28.08 -13.88 11.63
CA HIS A 301 -26.91 -14.20 12.44
C HIS A 301 -26.18 -15.44 11.92
N LYS A 302 -26.91 -16.51 11.60
CA LYS A 302 -26.34 -17.74 11.03
C LYS A 302 -25.69 -17.48 9.66
N LEU A 303 -26.32 -16.70 8.79
CA LEU A 303 -25.80 -16.37 7.48
C LEU A 303 -24.51 -15.52 7.59
N SER A 304 -24.52 -14.51 8.46
CA SER A 304 -23.34 -13.66 8.73
C SER A 304 -22.17 -14.47 9.29
N ALA A 305 -22.43 -15.38 10.26
CA ALA A 305 -21.39 -16.23 10.86
C ALA A 305 -20.77 -17.19 9.84
N ARG A 306 -21.58 -17.86 9.03
CA ARG A 306 -21.10 -18.75 7.95
C ARG A 306 -20.30 -18.00 6.90
N ARG A 307 -20.73 -16.78 6.52
CA ARG A 307 -19.96 -15.92 5.62
C ARG A 307 -18.60 -15.59 6.20
N GLU A 308 -18.56 -15.12 7.46
CA GLU A 308 -17.31 -14.76 8.11
C GLU A 308 -16.34 -15.96 8.15
N GLU A 309 -16.84 -17.15 8.46
CA GLU A 309 -16.02 -18.39 8.43
C GLU A 309 -15.45 -18.67 7.03
N ARG A 310 -16.28 -18.59 5.97
CA ARG A 310 -15.82 -18.79 4.59
C ARG A 310 -14.79 -17.72 4.20
N VAL A 311 -15.06 -16.45 4.49
CA VAL A 311 -14.15 -15.33 4.19
C VAL A 311 -12.81 -15.50 4.89
N GLN A 312 -12.80 -15.91 6.16
CA GLN A 312 -11.57 -16.16 6.89
C GLN A 312 -10.79 -17.35 6.32
N GLY A 313 -11.48 -18.45 6.01
CA GLY A 313 -10.86 -19.60 5.37
C GLY A 313 -10.25 -19.27 4.00
N PHE A 314 -10.96 -18.49 3.19
CA PHE A 314 -10.46 -18.00 1.90
C PHE A 314 -9.22 -17.10 2.06
N LEU A 315 -9.25 -16.13 2.98
CA LEU A 315 -8.12 -15.22 3.20
C LEU A 315 -6.88 -15.98 3.69
N GLN A 316 -7.04 -16.97 4.56
CA GLN A 316 -5.94 -17.85 4.97
C GLN A 316 -5.36 -18.64 3.79
N ALA A 317 -6.20 -19.21 2.95
CA ALA A 317 -5.76 -19.92 1.75
C ALA A 317 -5.04 -18.99 0.76
N LEU A 318 -5.52 -17.76 0.60
CA LEU A 318 -4.90 -16.74 -0.23
C LEU A 318 -3.51 -16.30 0.30
N GLU A 319 -3.39 -16.11 1.60
CA GLU A 319 -2.11 -15.78 2.23
C GLU A 319 -1.10 -16.93 2.08
N LEU A 320 -1.54 -18.18 2.27
CA LEU A 320 -0.69 -19.34 2.03
C LEU A 320 -0.22 -19.41 0.59
N LYS A 321 -1.13 -19.26 -0.39
CA LYS A 321 -0.80 -19.24 -1.81
C LYS A 321 0.26 -18.17 -2.15
N ARG A 322 0.11 -16.95 -1.60
CA ARG A 322 1.08 -15.86 -1.79
C ARG A 322 2.42 -16.16 -1.10
N ALA A 323 2.39 -16.72 0.10
CA ALA A 323 3.59 -17.11 0.84
C ALA A 323 4.36 -18.25 0.17
N ASP A 324 3.65 -19.28 -0.33
CA ASP A 324 4.25 -20.41 -1.03
C ASP A 324 4.92 -19.98 -2.32
N TRP A 325 4.31 -19.06 -3.07
CA TRP A 325 4.93 -18.48 -4.25
C TRP A 325 6.23 -17.75 -3.91
N LEU A 326 6.23 -16.90 -2.86
CA LEU A 326 7.43 -16.19 -2.40
C LEU A 326 8.50 -17.18 -1.87
N ALA A 327 8.10 -18.29 -1.25
CA ALA A 327 9.03 -19.30 -0.76
C ALA A 327 9.67 -20.06 -1.93
N GLY A 328 8.90 -20.37 -2.98
CA GLY A 328 9.38 -21.05 -4.17
C GLY A 328 10.46 -20.29 -4.95
N LEU A 329 10.48 -18.96 -4.86
CA LEU A 329 11.48 -18.09 -5.52
C LEU A 329 12.91 -18.24 -4.96
N GLY A 330 13.19 -19.07 -4.02
CA GLY A 330 14.55 -19.26 -3.48
C GLY A 330 15.05 -20.71 -3.54
N THR A 331 14.22 -21.62 -4.06
CA THR A 331 14.51 -23.06 -4.09
C THR A 331 14.85 -23.61 -5.48
N THR A 332 14.74 -22.78 -6.53
CA THR A 332 15.00 -23.18 -7.91
C THR A 332 16.48 -23.03 -8.33
N SER A 333 17.37 -22.59 -7.44
CA SER A 333 18.81 -22.46 -7.68
C SER A 333 19.60 -23.46 -6.81
N ALA A 334 19.33 -24.78 -6.99
CA ALA A 334 20.14 -25.84 -6.45
C ALA A 334 20.43 -26.86 -7.56
#